data_f71d0b3bf62a83e297cd337a5c55c9e4
#
_entry.id   f71d0b3bf62a83e297cd337a5c55c9e4
#
_cell.length_a   1.000
_cell.length_b   1.000
_cell.length_c   1.000
_cell.angle_alpha   90.00
_cell.angle_beta   90.00
_cell.angle_gamma   90.00
#
_symmetry.space_group_name_H-M   'P 1'
#
loop_
_entity.id
_entity.type
_entity.pdbx_description
1 polymer ?
#
loop_
_entity_poly.entity_id
_entity_poly.type
_entity_poly.pdbx_seq_one_letter_code
_entity_poly.pdbx_strand_id
1 'polypeptide(L)'
;DGVINGALAAKSKHIIADGRTFSYVLSNGQHMIQVTQNDVRAIQLAKAALYAGIRLLMERMEIKTVDRIRLAGAFGSHIDVKYAMVLGLIPDCDLEQVSSAGNAAGTGARIALLNYESRQEIEEVVREVEKVETAVEANFQEHFVQAMAFPHKVDSFPNLAKVIELPAETDLQNNADSNQHRK
;
A
#
# COMPACT_ATOMS: atom_id res chain seq x y z
N ASP A 1 -6.35 -3.06 -15.11
CA ASP A 1 -7.13 -1.88 -15.38
C ASP A 1 -8.59 -2.09 -15.04
N GLY A 2 -9.18 -1.56 -14.11
CA GLY A 2 -10.60 -1.61 -13.85
C GLY A 2 -11.00 -2.55 -12.75
N VAL A 3 -10.52 -2.24 -11.54
CA VAL A 3 -11.02 -2.88 -10.31
C VAL A 3 -12.53 -2.77 -10.22
N ILE A 4 -13.10 -1.68 -10.75
CA ILE A 4 -14.55 -1.47 -10.87
C ILE A 4 -14.87 -1.32 -12.36
N ASN A 5 -15.47 -2.35 -12.98
CA ASN A 5 -15.77 -2.37 -14.40
C ASN A 5 -17.14 -3.01 -14.69
N GLY A 6 -17.57 -2.93 -15.94
CA GLY A 6 -18.89 -3.45 -16.38
C GLY A 6 -19.05 -4.96 -16.22
N ALA A 7 -17.98 -5.75 -16.32
CA ALA A 7 -18.03 -7.20 -16.10
C ALA A 7 -18.28 -7.53 -14.62
N LEU A 8 -17.69 -6.78 -13.70
CA LEU A 8 -17.97 -6.88 -12.26
C LEU A 8 -19.35 -6.32 -11.92
N ALA A 9 -19.79 -5.25 -12.58
CA ALA A 9 -21.13 -4.70 -12.41
C ALA A 9 -22.23 -5.74 -12.73
N ALA A 10 -22.02 -6.58 -13.73
CA ALA A 10 -22.94 -7.67 -14.05
C ALA A 10 -23.02 -8.75 -12.96
N LYS A 11 -21.98 -8.87 -12.12
CA LYS A 11 -21.89 -9.88 -11.04
C LYS A 11 -22.21 -9.33 -9.64
N SER A 12 -22.26 -8.02 -9.47
CA SER A 12 -22.45 -7.39 -8.17
C SER A 12 -23.46 -6.26 -8.19
N LYS A 13 -24.51 -6.38 -7.38
CA LYS A 13 -25.50 -5.33 -7.15
C LYS A 13 -24.96 -4.06 -6.48
N HIS A 14 -23.74 -4.12 -5.96
CA HIS A 14 -23.08 -2.99 -5.32
C HIS A 14 -22.30 -2.11 -6.30
N ILE A 15 -22.16 -2.54 -7.56
CA ILE A 15 -21.48 -1.77 -8.59
C ILE A 15 -22.52 -1.12 -9.48
N ILE A 16 -22.49 0.20 -9.55
CA ILE A 16 -23.39 1.03 -10.34
C ILE A 16 -22.62 1.80 -11.41
N ALA A 17 -23.32 2.13 -12.51
CA ALA A 17 -22.79 3.05 -13.49
C ALA A 17 -22.77 4.48 -12.90
N ASP A 18 -21.66 5.19 -13.09
CA ASP A 18 -21.44 6.55 -12.62
C ASP A 18 -20.83 7.39 -13.76
N GLY A 19 -21.70 7.99 -14.54
CA GLY A 19 -21.30 8.71 -15.76
C GLY A 19 -20.63 7.79 -16.78
N ARG A 20 -19.31 8.01 -17.03
CA ARG A 20 -18.51 7.21 -17.98
C ARG A 20 -17.77 6.04 -17.31
N THR A 21 -17.96 5.84 -16.04
CA THR A 21 -17.22 4.86 -15.22
C THR A 21 -18.19 4.09 -14.32
N PHE A 22 -17.64 3.36 -13.36
CA PHE A 22 -18.40 2.59 -12.38
C PHE A 22 -17.93 2.97 -10.97
N SER A 23 -18.85 2.84 -10.02
CA SER A 23 -18.58 3.06 -8.58
C SER A 23 -19.09 1.88 -7.77
N TYR A 24 -18.40 1.59 -6.67
CA TYR A 24 -18.82 0.59 -5.70
C TYR A 24 -19.56 1.26 -4.55
N VAL A 25 -20.81 0.87 -4.33
CA VAL A 25 -21.66 1.42 -3.27
C VAL A 25 -21.35 0.71 -1.95
N LEU A 26 -20.87 1.47 -0.99
CA LEU A 26 -20.62 1.00 0.39
C LEU A 26 -21.89 1.09 1.25
N SER A 27 -22.65 2.16 1.10
CA SER A 27 -23.90 2.39 1.82
C SER A 27 -24.89 3.16 0.96
N ASN A 28 -26.16 2.74 1.00
CA ASN A 28 -27.28 3.39 0.32
C ASN A 28 -28.33 3.84 1.35
N GLY A 29 -27.87 4.49 2.45
CA GLY A 29 -28.73 5.05 3.49
C GLY A 29 -29.22 6.47 3.17
N GLN A 30 -29.34 7.32 4.19
CA GLN A 30 -29.74 8.72 4.04
C GLN A 30 -28.79 9.50 3.11
N HIS A 31 -27.50 9.12 3.10
CA HIS A 31 -26.50 9.58 2.15
C HIS A 31 -25.84 8.37 1.50
N MET A 32 -25.72 8.38 0.18
CA MET A 32 -25.00 7.34 -0.55
C MET A 32 -23.49 7.52 -0.35
N ILE A 33 -22.82 6.45 0.12
CA ILE A 33 -21.36 6.40 0.23
C ILE A 33 -20.85 5.42 -0.81
N GLN A 34 -19.94 5.87 -1.65
CA GLN A 34 -19.40 5.06 -2.72
C GLN A 34 -17.91 5.27 -2.89
N VAL A 35 -17.23 4.27 -3.46
CA VAL A 35 -15.84 4.33 -3.91
C VAL A 35 -15.86 4.40 -5.43
N THR A 36 -15.29 5.46 -5.98
CA THR A 36 -15.22 5.66 -7.43
C THR A 36 -13.97 5.03 -8.03
N GLN A 37 -13.95 4.84 -9.34
CA GLN A 37 -12.73 4.39 -10.05
C GLN A 37 -11.57 5.39 -9.87
N ASN A 38 -11.86 6.68 -9.73
CA ASN A 38 -10.83 7.69 -9.47
C ASN A 38 -10.23 7.55 -8.07
N ASP A 39 -11.03 7.20 -7.05
CA ASP A 39 -10.53 6.92 -5.71
C ASP A 39 -9.59 5.73 -5.71
N VAL A 40 -9.97 4.65 -6.42
CA VAL A 40 -9.10 3.47 -6.58
C VAL A 40 -7.77 3.85 -7.24
N ARG A 41 -7.79 4.67 -8.30
CA ARG A 41 -6.56 5.15 -8.96
C ARG A 41 -5.70 6.01 -8.04
N ALA A 42 -6.31 6.88 -7.25
CA ALA A 42 -5.58 7.69 -6.27
C ALA A 42 -4.88 6.81 -5.22
N ILE A 43 -5.56 5.77 -4.73
CA ILE A 43 -4.97 4.79 -3.81
C ILE A 43 -3.83 4.02 -4.48
N GLN A 44 -4.00 3.57 -5.73
CA GLN A 44 -2.94 2.88 -6.49
C GLN A 44 -1.67 3.72 -6.61
N LEU A 45 -1.79 5.01 -6.95
CA LEU A 45 -0.66 5.90 -7.09
C LEU A 45 0.04 6.16 -5.74
N ALA A 46 -0.75 6.45 -4.70
CA ALA A 46 -0.21 6.73 -3.38
C ALA A 46 0.54 5.52 -2.78
N LYS A 47 -0.09 4.32 -2.84
CA LYS A 47 0.54 3.11 -2.34
C LYS A 47 1.77 2.70 -3.15
N ALA A 48 1.73 2.90 -4.48
CA ALA A 48 2.85 2.55 -5.36
C ALA A 48 4.08 3.41 -5.05
N ALA A 49 3.90 4.70 -4.77
CA ALA A 49 5.00 5.57 -4.37
C ALA A 49 5.65 5.12 -3.05
N LEU A 50 4.83 4.75 -2.07
CA LEU A 50 5.31 4.25 -0.79
C LEU A 50 6.08 2.93 -0.95
N TYR A 51 5.47 1.95 -1.64
CA TYR A 51 6.06 0.63 -1.81
C TYR A 51 7.35 0.67 -2.64
N ALA A 52 7.39 1.47 -3.72
CA ALA A 52 8.59 1.67 -4.51
C ALA A 52 9.76 2.23 -3.67
N GLY A 53 9.47 3.18 -2.76
CA GLY A 53 10.47 3.67 -1.81
C GLY A 53 10.99 2.57 -0.87
N ILE A 54 10.11 1.72 -0.37
CA ILE A 54 10.49 0.56 0.47
C ILE A 54 11.37 -0.41 -0.33
N ARG A 55 11.00 -0.73 -1.57
CA ARG A 55 11.79 -1.63 -2.44
C ARG A 55 13.19 -1.09 -2.70
N LEU A 56 13.33 0.20 -2.98
CA LEU A 56 14.64 0.83 -3.16
C LEU A 56 15.52 0.70 -1.91
N LEU A 57 14.95 0.92 -0.73
CA LEU A 57 15.68 0.75 0.53
C LEU A 57 16.08 -0.71 0.73
N MET A 58 15.19 -1.66 0.48
CA MET A 58 15.49 -3.08 0.58
C MET A 58 16.61 -3.49 -0.38
N GLU A 59 16.61 -3.00 -1.62
CA GLU A 59 17.68 -3.25 -2.60
C GLU A 59 19.02 -2.69 -2.13
N ARG A 60 19.06 -1.44 -1.64
CA ARG A 60 20.30 -0.84 -1.13
C ARG A 60 20.87 -1.59 0.08
N MET A 61 20.00 -2.15 0.90
CA MET A 61 20.38 -2.95 2.06
C MET A 61 20.62 -4.44 1.74
N GLU A 62 20.43 -4.85 0.48
CA GLU A 62 20.54 -6.22 0.01
C GLU A 62 19.63 -7.21 0.76
N ILE A 63 18.49 -6.74 1.27
CA ILE A 63 17.49 -7.55 1.98
C ILE A 63 16.33 -7.92 1.05
N LYS A 64 15.86 -9.16 1.17
CA LYS A 64 14.75 -9.68 0.34
C LYS A 64 13.44 -9.79 1.10
N THR A 65 13.49 -9.93 2.41
CA THR A 65 12.35 -10.12 3.30
C THR A 65 12.45 -9.22 4.50
N VAL A 66 11.32 -8.89 5.09
CA VAL A 66 11.23 -8.03 6.27
C VAL A 66 10.69 -8.87 7.43
N ASP A 67 11.45 -8.91 8.54
CA ASP A 67 11.07 -9.67 9.74
C ASP A 67 10.11 -8.90 10.64
N ARG A 68 10.17 -7.57 10.61
CA ARG A 68 9.34 -6.71 11.46
C ARG A 68 9.06 -5.36 10.81
N ILE A 69 7.84 -4.87 11.00
CA ILE A 69 7.41 -3.55 10.52
C ILE A 69 6.90 -2.71 11.68
N ARG A 70 7.41 -1.48 11.78
CA ARG A 70 6.95 -0.47 12.74
C ARG A 70 6.34 0.69 12.00
N LEU A 71 5.03 0.89 12.17
CA LEU A 71 4.28 1.98 11.55
C LEU A 71 4.29 3.20 12.46
N ALA A 72 5.08 4.21 12.12
CA ALA A 72 5.19 5.44 12.88
C ALA A 72 4.25 6.53 12.35
N GLY A 73 3.80 7.41 13.25
CA GLY A 73 2.92 8.53 12.94
C GLY A 73 1.45 8.26 13.21
N ALA A 74 0.64 9.32 13.13
CA ALA A 74 -0.80 9.26 13.45
C ALA A 74 -1.55 8.28 12.53
N PHE A 75 -1.25 8.29 11.23
CA PHE A 75 -1.86 7.37 10.27
C PHE A 75 -1.56 5.90 10.59
N GLY A 76 -0.30 5.58 10.91
CA GLY A 76 0.11 4.23 11.28
C GLY A 76 -0.54 3.68 12.56
N SER A 77 -1.09 4.57 13.40
CA SER A 77 -1.80 4.17 14.63
C SER A 77 -3.24 3.71 14.40
N HIS A 78 -3.83 4.05 13.24
CA HIS A 78 -5.24 3.81 12.95
C HIS A 78 -5.45 2.86 11.76
N ILE A 79 -4.40 2.52 11.03
CA ILE A 79 -4.50 1.63 9.89
C ILE A 79 -4.63 0.17 10.34
N ASP A 80 -5.55 -0.57 9.73
CA ASP A 80 -5.60 -2.02 9.87
C ASP A 80 -4.45 -2.64 9.08
N VAL A 81 -3.54 -3.30 9.79
CA VAL A 81 -2.31 -3.89 9.25
C VAL A 81 -2.59 -4.91 8.15
N LYS A 82 -3.59 -5.77 8.34
CA LYS A 82 -3.98 -6.78 7.36
C LYS A 82 -4.41 -6.12 6.05
N TYR A 83 -5.26 -5.12 6.11
CA TYR A 83 -5.72 -4.42 4.91
C TYR A 83 -4.67 -3.50 4.31
N ALA A 84 -3.74 -2.97 5.11
CA ALA A 84 -2.56 -2.28 4.59
C ALA A 84 -1.70 -3.20 3.72
N MET A 85 -1.54 -4.46 4.13
CA MET A 85 -0.82 -5.48 3.38
C MET A 85 -1.62 -5.96 2.16
N VAL A 86 -2.94 -6.15 2.27
CA VAL A 86 -3.84 -6.46 1.13
C VAL A 86 -3.77 -5.40 0.05
N LEU A 87 -3.71 -4.14 0.42
CA LEU A 87 -3.54 -3.03 -0.53
C LEU A 87 -2.11 -2.94 -1.06
N GLY A 88 -1.13 -3.61 -0.45
CA GLY A 88 0.28 -3.47 -0.81
C GLY A 88 0.84 -2.09 -0.43
N LEU A 89 0.43 -1.54 0.72
CA LEU A 89 1.05 -0.37 1.33
C LEU A 89 2.37 -0.73 2.01
N ILE A 90 2.47 -1.97 2.50
CA ILE A 90 3.63 -2.53 3.18
C ILE A 90 4.00 -3.88 2.57
N PRO A 91 5.28 -4.30 2.60
CA PRO A 91 5.70 -5.61 2.11
C PRO A 91 5.13 -6.74 2.97
N ASP A 92 5.19 -7.96 2.43
CA ASP A 92 4.78 -9.15 3.17
C ASP A 92 5.62 -9.35 4.42
N CYS A 93 4.94 -9.55 5.54
CA CYS A 93 5.53 -9.81 6.85
C CYS A 93 4.52 -10.60 7.68
N ASP A 94 4.99 -11.31 8.68
CA ASP A 94 4.09 -11.89 9.67
C ASP A 94 3.29 -10.78 10.35
N LEU A 95 1.96 -10.86 10.30
CA LEU A 95 1.07 -9.83 10.84
C LEU A 95 1.29 -9.58 12.34
N GLU A 96 1.74 -10.58 13.11
CA GLU A 96 2.07 -10.44 14.52
C GLU A 96 3.34 -9.60 14.73
N GLN A 97 4.20 -9.48 13.72
CA GLN A 97 5.42 -8.67 13.74
C GLN A 97 5.20 -7.25 13.21
N VAL A 98 3.98 -6.91 12.80
CA VAL A 98 3.64 -5.55 12.37
C VAL A 98 2.95 -4.81 13.52
N SER A 99 3.50 -3.66 13.91
CA SER A 99 2.97 -2.91 15.05
C SER A 99 3.06 -1.40 14.84
N SER A 100 2.15 -0.67 15.48
CA SER A 100 2.20 0.79 15.53
C SER A 100 3.25 1.27 16.54
N ALA A 101 4.06 2.24 16.13
CA ALA A 101 4.95 3.00 17.01
C ALA A 101 4.29 4.30 17.52
N GLY A 102 3.04 4.57 17.14
CA GLY A 102 2.33 5.79 17.53
C GLY A 102 3.02 7.05 17.03
N ASN A 103 2.89 8.13 17.80
CA ASN A 103 3.55 9.40 17.51
C ASN A 103 5.04 9.35 17.89
N ALA A 104 5.85 8.65 17.10
CA ALA A 104 7.28 8.50 17.33
C ALA A 104 8.01 9.86 17.35
N ALA A 105 7.64 10.79 16.46
CA ALA A 105 8.24 12.13 16.40
C ALA A 105 7.98 12.90 17.70
N GLY A 106 6.75 12.91 18.20
CA GLY A 106 6.40 13.55 19.49
C GLY A 106 7.09 12.88 20.68
N THR A 107 7.26 11.56 20.64
CA THR A 107 8.01 10.83 21.66
C THR A 107 9.50 11.22 21.64
N GLY A 108 10.12 11.25 20.46
CA GLY A 108 11.49 11.69 20.29
C GLY A 108 11.71 13.14 20.76
N ALA A 109 10.81 14.05 20.41
CA ALA A 109 10.86 15.44 20.88
C ALA A 109 10.81 15.55 22.42
N ARG A 110 9.97 14.75 23.09
CA ARG A 110 9.92 14.72 24.56
C ARG A 110 11.20 14.16 25.16
N ILE A 111 11.77 13.11 24.58
CA ILE A 111 13.04 12.54 25.01
C ILE A 111 14.14 13.59 24.86
N ALA A 112 14.26 14.26 23.73
CA ALA A 112 15.23 15.31 23.49
C ALA A 112 15.09 16.51 24.46
N LEU A 113 13.85 16.82 24.91
CA LEU A 113 13.61 17.87 25.88
C LEU A 113 14.08 17.50 27.28
N LEU A 114 13.85 16.25 27.68
CA LEU A 114 14.00 15.80 29.09
C LEU A 114 15.38 15.17 29.36
N ASN A 115 16.10 14.70 28.33
CA ASN A 115 17.35 13.97 28.50
C ASN A 115 18.46 14.57 27.61
N TYR A 116 19.50 15.06 28.27
CA TYR A 116 20.65 15.67 27.58
C TYR A 116 21.47 14.64 26.78
N GLU A 117 21.69 13.45 27.33
CA GLU A 117 22.46 12.40 26.68
C GLU A 117 21.75 11.92 25.40
N SER A 118 20.42 11.74 25.46
CA SER A 118 19.63 11.38 24.27
C SER A 118 19.66 12.44 23.16
N ARG A 119 19.88 13.71 23.49
CA ARG A 119 20.11 14.73 22.45
C ARG A 119 21.40 14.50 21.67
N GLN A 120 22.46 14.14 22.37
CA GLN A 120 23.74 13.84 21.74
C GLN A 120 23.64 12.60 20.85
N GLU A 121 22.99 11.53 21.35
CA GLU A 121 22.69 10.32 20.55
C GLU A 121 21.88 10.65 19.28
N ILE A 122 20.85 11.47 19.39
CA ILE A 122 20.05 11.90 18.24
C ILE A 122 20.91 12.65 17.22
N GLU A 123 21.77 13.58 17.67
CA GLU A 123 22.67 14.33 16.79
C GLU A 123 23.69 13.43 16.08
N GLU A 124 24.20 12.42 16.76
CA GLU A 124 25.13 11.44 16.19
C GLU A 124 24.42 10.60 15.11
N VAL A 125 23.25 10.01 15.43
CA VAL A 125 22.47 9.21 14.50
C VAL A 125 22.08 10.01 13.24
N VAL A 126 21.65 11.28 13.40
CA VAL A 126 21.27 12.13 12.26
C VAL A 126 22.44 12.39 11.30
N ARG A 127 23.69 12.42 11.79
CA ARG A 127 24.87 12.57 10.93
C ARG A 127 25.19 11.33 10.11
N GLU A 128 24.75 10.15 10.57
CA GLU A 128 24.97 8.88 9.88
C GLU A 128 23.85 8.54 8.89
N VAL A 129 22.70 9.25 8.96
CA VAL A 129 21.56 8.99 8.08
C VAL A 129 21.89 9.33 6.64
N GLU A 130 21.80 8.33 5.76
CA GLU A 130 21.87 8.52 4.33
C GLU A 130 20.47 8.79 3.75
N LYS A 131 20.35 9.89 2.99
CA LYS A 131 19.12 10.23 2.29
C LYS A 131 19.09 9.58 0.92
N VAL A 132 18.06 8.79 0.64
CA VAL A 132 17.79 8.25 -0.69
C VAL A 132 16.77 9.14 -1.40
N GLU A 133 17.17 9.74 -2.52
CA GLU A 133 16.29 10.57 -3.33
C GLU A 133 15.63 9.74 -4.43
N THR A 134 14.40 9.30 -4.19
CA THR A 134 13.65 8.41 -5.08
C THR A 134 13.52 8.94 -6.52
N ALA A 135 13.48 10.26 -6.71
CA ALA A 135 13.35 10.88 -8.03
C ALA A 135 14.55 10.64 -8.98
N VAL A 136 15.73 10.34 -8.42
CA VAL A 136 16.96 10.11 -9.22
C VAL A 136 17.36 8.64 -9.27
N GLU A 137 16.68 7.76 -8.55
CA GLU A 137 16.96 6.34 -8.52
C GLU A 137 16.45 5.65 -9.79
N ALA A 138 17.36 4.95 -10.50
CA ALA A 138 17.07 4.35 -11.79
C ALA A 138 15.91 3.34 -11.74
N ASN A 139 15.81 2.55 -10.66
CA ASN A 139 14.81 1.48 -10.51
C ASN A 139 13.47 1.97 -9.93
N PHE A 140 13.36 3.23 -9.53
CA PHE A 140 12.12 3.74 -8.89
C PHE A 140 10.91 3.57 -9.79
N GLN A 141 11.03 3.92 -11.06
CA GLN A 141 9.91 3.86 -12.00
C GLN A 141 9.43 2.42 -12.23
N GLU A 142 10.34 1.46 -12.28
CA GLU A 142 10.00 0.05 -12.42
C GLU A 142 9.25 -0.45 -11.18
N HIS A 143 9.78 -0.21 -9.98
CA HIS A 143 9.12 -0.56 -8.72
C HIS A 143 7.76 0.11 -8.59
N PHE A 144 7.64 1.37 -9.00
CA PHE A 144 6.38 2.11 -8.96
C PHE A 144 5.31 1.44 -9.82
N VAL A 145 5.64 1.09 -11.08
CA VAL A 145 4.68 0.43 -11.99
C VAL A 145 4.28 -0.95 -11.48
N GLN A 146 5.23 -1.73 -10.97
CA GLN A 146 4.95 -3.05 -10.39
C GLN A 146 4.05 -2.95 -9.15
N ALA A 147 4.29 -1.93 -8.32
CA ALA A 147 3.53 -1.68 -7.12
C ALA A 147 2.12 -1.09 -7.36
N MET A 148 1.72 -0.73 -8.57
CA MET A 148 0.35 -0.29 -8.85
C MET A 148 -0.69 -1.42 -8.75
N ALA A 149 -0.29 -2.69 -8.89
CA ALA A 149 -1.17 -3.84 -8.69
C ALA A 149 -1.49 -4.06 -7.20
N PHE A 150 -2.60 -4.75 -6.91
CA PHE A 150 -3.01 -5.12 -5.55
C PHE A 150 -2.80 -6.63 -5.29
N PRO A 151 -2.03 -7.03 -4.28
CA PRO A 151 -1.13 -6.19 -3.48
C PRO A 151 0.09 -5.72 -4.26
N HIS A 152 0.66 -6.53 -5.17
CA HIS A 152 1.82 -6.22 -5.99
C HIS A 152 1.86 -7.11 -7.22
N LYS A 153 2.47 -6.63 -8.33
CA LYS A 153 2.50 -7.38 -9.59
C LYS A 153 3.48 -8.56 -9.55
N VAL A 154 4.59 -8.43 -8.84
CA VAL A 154 5.71 -9.38 -8.85
C VAL A 154 5.96 -9.99 -7.48
N ASP A 155 5.98 -9.16 -6.42
CA ASP A 155 6.27 -9.63 -5.07
C ASP A 155 5.14 -10.55 -4.57
N SER A 156 5.52 -11.69 -4.00
CA SER A 156 4.60 -12.63 -3.38
C SER A 156 4.28 -12.24 -1.93
N PHE A 157 3.09 -12.61 -1.47
CA PHE A 157 2.61 -12.32 -0.12
C PHE A 157 2.23 -13.61 0.63
N PRO A 158 3.20 -14.51 0.92
CA PRO A 158 2.92 -15.82 1.52
C PRO A 158 2.41 -15.72 2.96
N ASN A 159 2.79 -14.71 3.74
CA ASN A 159 2.27 -14.53 5.10
C ASN A 159 0.82 -14.02 5.06
N LEU A 160 0.53 -13.07 4.19
CA LEU A 160 -0.83 -12.59 3.97
C LEU A 160 -1.76 -13.71 3.49
N ALA A 161 -1.30 -14.58 2.58
CA ALA A 161 -2.07 -15.68 2.02
C ALA A 161 -2.48 -16.74 3.08
N LYS A 162 -1.80 -16.80 4.23
CA LYS A 162 -2.21 -17.67 5.36
C LYS A 162 -3.45 -17.15 6.09
N VAL A 163 -3.75 -15.86 5.98
CA VAL A 163 -4.78 -15.15 6.76
C VAL A 163 -5.98 -14.77 5.91
N ILE A 164 -5.77 -14.51 4.63
CA ILE A 164 -6.83 -14.11 3.71
C ILE A 164 -6.60 -14.73 2.33
N GLU A 165 -7.66 -15.23 1.73
CA GLU A 165 -7.65 -15.68 0.34
C GLU A 165 -7.70 -14.45 -0.58
N LEU A 166 -6.64 -14.27 -1.35
CA LEU A 166 -6.58 -13.23 -2.37
C LEU A 166 -7.21 -13.74 -3.67
N PRO A 167 -7.89 -12.87 -4.44
CA PRO A 167 -8.43 -13.24 -5.75
C PRO A 167 -7.35 -13.82 -6.66
N ALA A 168 -7.62 -14.95 -7.32
CA ALA A 168 -6.67 -15.57 -8.23
C ALA A 168 -6.45 -14.70 -9.49
N GLU A 169 -5.20 -14.63 -9.98
CA GLU A 169 -4.85 -13.86 -11.19
C GLU A 169 -5.62 -14.32 -12.44
N THR A 170 -6.01 -15.58 -12.52
CA THR A 170 -6.77 -16.19 -13.63
C THR A 170 -8.15 -15.55 -13.86
N ASP A 171 -8.77 -14.99 -12.85
CA ASP A 171 -10.06 -14.30 -13.00
C ASP A 171 -9.93 -12.95 -13.70
N LEU A 172 -8.74 -12.40 -13.77
CA LEU A 172 -8.43 -11.11 -14.41
C LEU A 172 -8.07 -11.27 -15.90
N GLN A 173 -7.40 -12.36 -16.29
CA GLN A 173 -6.99 -12.61 -17.67
C GLN A 173 -8.15 -13.05 -18.57
N ASN A 174 -9.10 -13.86 -18.08
CA ASN A 174 -10.28 -14.28 -18.82
C ASN A 174 -11.25 -13.13 -19.18
N ASN A 175 -11.11 -11.96 -18.52
CA ASN A 175 -11.90 -10.77 -18.81
C ASN A 175 -11.24 -9.83 -19.85
N ALA A 176 -9.93 -9.95 -20.09
CA ALA A 176 -9.23 -9.17 -21.13
C ALA A 176 -9.48 -9.74 -22.53
N ASP A 177 -9.48 -11.08 -22.66
CA ASP A 177 -9.65 -11.76 -23.94
C ASP A 177 -11.09 -11.69 -24.49
N SER A 178 -12.09 -11.61 -23.60
CA SER A 178 -13.48 -11.48 -24.01
C SER A 178 -13.83 -10.11 -24.62
N ASN A 179 -13.00 -9.09 -24.43
CA ASN A 179 -13.19 -7.74 -24.99
C ASN A 179 -12.53 -7.55 -26.37
N GLN A 180 -11.62 -8.43 -26.80
CA GLN A 180 -11.02 -8.36 -28.13
C GLN A 180 -11.91 -8.95 -29.24
N HIS A 181 -12.92 -9.74 -28.93
CA HIS A 181 -13.81 -10.37 -29.89
C HIS A 181 -15.14 -9.62 -30.14
N ARG A 182 -15.27 -8.37 -29.60
CA ARG A 182 -16.41 -7.49 -29.85
C ARG A 182 -15.97 -6.17 -30.49
N LYS A 183 -15.31 -6.26 -31.62
CA LYS A 183 -15.18 -5.15 -32.58
C LYS A 183 -15.71 -5.60 -33.93
#